data_ba092bb085a4b3431f0795ab0e6c0683
#
_entry.id   ba092bb085a4b3431f0795ab0e6c0683
#
_cell.length_a   1.000
_cell.length_b   1.000
_cell.length_c   1.000
_cell.angle_alpha   90.00
_cell.angle_beta   90.00
_cell.angle_gamma   90.00
#
_symmetry.space_group_name_H-M   'P 1'
#
loop_
_entity.id
_entity.type
_entity.pdbx_description
1 polymer ?
#
loop_
_entity_poly.entity_id
_entity_poly.type
_entity_poly.pdbx_seq_one_letter_code
_entity_poly.pdbx_strand_id
1 'polypeptide(L)'
;MNIPIHYQPSPWRYLWLLLLIGLPILGWHGVLDDFSSQDINHSITNAGLIYGTARGINALVSVLQGTEVNVLVMTFSIGEVLDPVNDLIERFSEFVLWALGSLALQKILLAIVSETMFNVLLSAAAAVAGVSLFVGNRRLLSATLRVFITIAFLRFSLGLVVIANSWVDTLFLDEADQQRHIAMENFQGDLRE
;
A
#
# COMPACT_ATOMS: atom_id res chain seq x y z
N MET A 1 -35.18 -47.90 -21.93
CA MET A 1 -35.49 -47.10 -20.73
C MET A 1 -34.41 -46.03 -20.61
N ASN A 2 -34.64 -44.85 -21.23
CA ASN A 2 -33.65 -43.73 -21.22
C ASN A 2 -33.83 -42.96 -19.93
N ILE A 3 -32.90 -43.09 -19.02
CA ILE A 3 -32.81 -42.28 -17.82
C ILE A 3 -32.29 -40.90 -18.26
N PRO A 4 -33.05 -39.80 -18.11
CA PRO A 4 -32.55 -38.47 -18.40
C PRO A 4 -31.43 -38.17 -17.39
N ILE A 5 -30.19 -38.04 -17.88
CA ILE A 5 -29.08 -37.54 -17.08
C ILE A 5 -29.44 -36.08 -16.74
N HIS A 6 -29.95 -35.83 -15.54
CA HIS A 6 -30.08 -34.50 -15.00
C HIS A 6 -28.69 -33.87 -14.92
N TYR A 7 -28.41 -32.98 -15.87
CA TYR A 7 -27.22 -32.18 -15.90
C TYR A 7 -27.29 -31.17 -14.75
N GLN A 8 -26.86 -31.58 -13.56
CA GLN A 8 -26.70 -30.63 -12.46
C GLN A 8 -25.52 -29.72 -12.78
N PRO A 9 -25.74 -28.44 -13.00
CA PRO A 9 -24.64 -27.50 -13.19
C PRO A 9 -23.79 -27.46 -11.93
N SER A 10 -22.52 -27.81 -12.04
CA SER A 10 -21.61 -27.83 -10.89
C SER A 10 -21.55 -26.42 -10.26
N PRO A 11 -21.57 -26.29 -8.91
CA PRO A 11 -21.57 -24.99 -8.22
C PRO A 11 -20.39 -24.10 -8.63
N TRP A 12 -19.30 -24.70 -9.10
CA TRP A 12 -18.13 -24.01 -9.63
C TRP A 12 -18.43 -23.15 -10.88
N ARG A 13 -19.42 -23.50 -11.69
CA ARG A 13 -19.79 -22.68 -12.86
C ARG A 13 -20.42 -21.36 -12.46
N TYR A 14 -21.24 -21.37 -11.43
CA TYR A 14 -21.84 -20.13 -10.89
C TYR A 14 -20.80 -19.22 -10.27
N LEU A 15 -19.81 -19.80 -9.56
CA LEU A 15 -18.68 -19.05 -9.01
C LEU A 15 -17.87 -18.36 -10.11
N TRP A 16 -17.54 -19.08 -11.21
CA TRP A 16 -16.85 -18.48 -12.35
C TRP A 16 -17.67 -17.39 -13.03
N LEU A 17 -18.98 -17.58 -13.19
CA LEU A 17 -19.85 -16.55 -13.76
C LEU A 17 -19.90 -15.31 -12.88
N LEU A 18 -19.95 -15.49 -11.56
CA LEU A 18 -19.91 -14.39 -10.62
C LEU A 18 -18.60 -13.62 -10.71
N LEU A 19 -17.45 -14.30 -10.79
CA LEU A 19 -16.14 -13.67 -10.95
C LEU A 19 -16.00 -12.97 -12.31
N LEU A 20 -16.45 -13.61 -13.40
CA LEU A 20 -16.37 -13.06 -14.75
C LEU A 20 -17.23 -11.80 -14.95
N ILE A 21 -18.29 -11.63 -14.17
CA ILE A 21 -19.15 -10.45 -14.21
C ILE A 21 -18.72 -9.45 -13.13
N GLY A 22 -18.47 -9.92 -11.93
CA GLY A 22 -18.20 -9.06 -10.76
C GLY A 22 -16.88 -8.30 -10.85
N LEU A 23 -15.79 -8.95 -11.31
CA LEU A 23 -14.49 -8.28 -11.40
C LEU A 23 -14.47 -7.13 -12.44
N PRO A 24 -15.00 -7.28 -13.67
CA PRO A 24 -15.13 -6.14 -14.58
C PRO A 24 -15.99 -5.01 -14.00
N ILE A 25 -17.13 -5.31 -13.40
CA ILE A 25 -17.98 -4.30 -12.76
C ILE A 25 -17.20 -3.55 -11.68
N LEU A 26 -16.48 -4.27 -10.81
CA LEU A 26 -15.65 -3.67 -9.76
C LEU A 26 -14.56 -2.77 -10.36
N GLY A 27 -13.91 -3.20 -11.46
CA GLY A 27 -12.92 -2.40 -12.17
C GLY A 27 -13.49 -1.10 -12.74
N TRP A 28 -14.71 -1.13 -13.29
CA TRP A 28 -15.35 0.07 -13.84
C TRP A 28 -15.85 1.04 -12.77
N HIS A 29 -16.23 0.55 -11.59
CA HIS A 29 -16.63 1.42 -10.47
C HIS A 29 -15.48 2.16 -9.81
N GLY A 30 -14.25 1.68 -9.95
CA GLY A 30 -13.05 2.35 -9.43
C GLY A 30 -12.94 2.46 -7.90
N VAL A 31 -13.86 1.85 -7.13
CA VAL A 31 -13.90 1.97 -5.66
C VAL A 31 -12.58 1.53 -5.01
N LEU A 32 -11.97 0.44 -5.51
CA LEU A 32 -10.67 -0.03 -5.04
C LEU A 32 -9.53 0.94 -5.39
N ASP A 33 -9.61 1.56 -6.55
CA ASP A 33 -8.60 2.52 -7.03
C ASP A 33 -8.65 3.80 -6.21
N ASP A 34 -9.85 4.31 -5.93
CA ASP A 34 -10.06 5.50 -5.10
C ASP A 34 -9.56 5.28 -3.67
N PHE A 35 -9.94 4.14 -3.06
CA PHE A 35 -9.46 3.77 -1.73
C PHE A 35 -7.93 3.67 -1.70
N SER A 36 -7.34 2.91 -2.64
CA SER A 36 -5.90 2.71 -2.71
C SER A 36 -5.14 4.01 -2.97
N SER A 37 -5.68 4.89 -3.83
CA SER A 37 -5.08 6.19 -4.11
C SER A 37 -5.10 7.11 -2.89
N GLN A 38 -6.19 7.12 -2.13
CA GLN A 38 -6.29 7.91 -0.89
C GLN A 38 -5.30 7.41 0.16
N ASP A 39 -5.21 6.11 0.39
CA ASP A 39 -4.31 5.51 1.36
C ASP A 39 -2.84 5.76 1.01
N ILE A 40 -2.45 5.55 -0.26
CA ILE A 40 -1.09 5.87 -0.73
C ILE A 40 -0.79 7.37 -0.59
N ASN A 41 -1.72 8.27 -0.89
CA ASN A 41 -1.54 9.71 -0.73
C ASN A 41 -1.33 10.09 0.73
N HIS A 42 -2.12 9.50 1.64
CA HIS A 42 -1.98 9.70 3.08
C HIS A 42 -0.60 9.23 3.56
N SER A 43 -0.18 8.05 3.14
CA SER A 43 1.13 7.49 3.46
C SER A 43 2.29 8.33 2.92
N ILE A 44 2.19 8.86 1.69
CA ILE A 44 3.18 9.79 1.12
C ILE A 44 3.26 11.08 1.95
N THR A 45 2.13 11.62 2.36
CA THR A 45 2.08 12.85 3.15
C THR A 45 2.74 12.64 4.51
N ASN A 46 2.39 11.56 5.21
CA ASN A 46 2.96 11.23 6.51
C ASN A 46 4.47 10.97 6.42
N ALA A 47 4.90 10.14 5.47
CA ALA A 47 6.32 9.87 5.25
C ALA A 47 7.09 11.16 4.85
N GLY A 48 6.46 12.05 4.08
CA GLY A 48 7.02 13.36 3.73
C GLY A 48 7.21 14.28 4.95
N LEU A 49 6.25 14.30 5.86
CA LEU A 49 6.35 15.04 7.13
C LEU A 49 7.47 14.46 8.01
N ILE A 50 7.54 13.13 8.14
CA ILE A 50 8.59 12.46 8.91
C ILE A 50 9.96 12.78 8.33
N TYR A 51 10.12 12.69 6.99
CA TYR A 51 11.36 13.03 6.30
C TYR A 51 11.75 14.49 6.55
N GLY A 52 10.80 15.41 6.38
CA GLY A 52 11.04 16.86 6.61
C GLY A 52 11.45 17.15 8.06
N THR A 53 10.79 16.50 9.03
CA THR A 53 11.14 16.63 10.45
C THR A 53 12.55 16.08 10.73
N ALA A 54 12.89 14.89 10.23
CA ALA A 54 14.21 14.30 10.40
C ALA A 54 15.30 15.20 9.80
N ARG A 55 15.08 15.77 8.61
CA ARG A 55 16.01 16.72 7.99
C ARG A 55 16.09 18.03 8.75
N GLY A 56 15.00 18.51 9.32
CA GLY A 56 15.00 19.69 10.22
C GLY A 56 15.85 19.44 11.46
N ILE A 57 15.69 18.29 12.12
CA ILE A 57 16.50 17.91 13.29
C ILE A 57 17.97 17.80 12.89
N ASN A 58 18.27 17.15 11.75
CA ASN A 58 19.64 17.04 11.24
C ASN A 58 20.30 18.43 11.04
N ALA A 59 19.57 19.40 10.51
CA ALA A 59 20.04 20.76 10.34
C ALA A 59 20.32 21.44 11.69
N LEU A 60 19.46 21.26 12.70
CA LEU A 60 19.66 21.78 14.04
C LEU A 60 20.89 21.16 14.73
N VAL A 61 21.05 19.84 14.63
CA VAL A 61 22.23 19.13 15.17
C VAL A 61 23.50 19.63 14.51
N SER A 62 23.51 19.83 13.17
CA SER A 62 24.65 20.37 12.45
C SER A 62 25.04 21.79 12.89
N VAL A 63 24.06 22.64 13.21
CA VAL A 63 24.31 23.98 13.77
C VAL A 63 24.93 23.88 15.17
N LEU A 64 24.44 22.95 16.00
CA LEU A 64 24.98 22.73 17.35
C LEU A 64 26.40 22.16 17.30
N GLN A 65 26.70 21.28 16.36
CA GLN A 65 28.06 20.74 16.13
C GLN A 65 29.07 21.83 15.77
N GLY A 66 28.63 22.86 15.03
CA GLY A 66 29.48 24.03 14.70
C GLY A 66 29.74 24.98 15.85
N THR A 67 29.13 24.78 17.04
CA THR A 67 29.26 25.64 18.17
C THR A 67 30.34 25.13 19.12
N GLU A 68 31.54 25.79 19.11
CA GLU A 68 32.61 25.52 20.08
C GLU A 68 32.34 26.30 21.37
N VAL A 69 32.22 25.58 22.50
CA VAL A 69 32.15 26.22 23.83
C VAL A 69 33.52 26.17 24.48
N ASN A 70 34.22 27.31 24.46
CA ASN A 70 35.49 27.49 25.16
C ASN A 70 35.23 27.83 26.62
N VAL A 71 35.40 26.85 27.53
CA VAL A 71 35.44 27.08 28.97
C VAL A 71 36.89 27.01 29.40
N LEU A 72 37.42 28.07 29.92
CA LEU A 72 38.74 28.47 30.41
C LEU A 72 39.84 27.41 30.59
N VAL A 73 39.53 26.12 30.66
CA VAL A 73 40.52 25.03 30.87
C VAL A 73 40.24 23.77 30.03
N MET A 74 39.06 23.61 29.40
CA MET A 74 38.67 22.46 28.58
C MET A 74 37.86 22.90 27.38
N THR A 75 38.30 22.54 26.17
CA THR A 75 37.53 22.67 24.95
C THR A 75 36.64 21.42 24.83
N PHE A 76 35.37 21.53 25.16
CA PHE A 76 34.43 20.47 24.88
C PHE A 76 33.89 20.68 23.46
N SER A 77 34.21 19.80 22.55
CA SER A 77 33.57 19.72 21.23
C SER A 77 32.19 19.04 21.40
N ILE A 78 31.14 19.83 21.50
CA ILE A 78 29.76 19.32 21.51
C ILE A 78 29.52 18.49 20.24
N GLY A 79 30.23 18.79 19.14
CA GLY A 79 30.20 18.07 17.88
C GLY A 79 30.47 16.57 18.03
N GLU A 80 31.54 16.19 18.73
CA GLU A 80 31.94 14.78 18.87
C GLU A 80 30.85 13.94 19.59
N VAL A 81 30.10 14.55 20.51
CA VAL A 81 29.00 13.86 21.24
C VAL A 81 27.75 13.73 20.37
N LEU A 82 27.54 14.68 19.45
CA LEU A 82 26.38 14.69 18.56
C LEU A 82 26.57 13.93 17.27
N ASP A 83 27.81 13.58 16.89
CA ASP A 83 28.10 12.84 15.66
C ASP A 83 27.31 11.52 15.53
N PRO A 84 27.23 10.63 16.56
CA PRO A 84 26.43 9.40 16.44
C PRO A 84 24.94 9.67 16.27
N VAL A 85 24.43 10.77 16.86
CA VAL A 85 23.02 11.16 16.73
C VAL A 85 22.76 11.67 15.32
N ASN A 86 23.66 12.47 14.79
CA ASN A 86 23.60 12.97 13.42
C ASN A 86 23.57 11.83 12.39
N ASP A 87 24.48 10.86 12.54
CA ASP A 87 24.56 9.68 11.68
C ASP A 87 23.25 8.86 11.73
N LEU A 88 22.68 8.72 12.93
CA LEU A 88 21.43 7.99 13.10
C LEU A 88 20.27 8.70 12.37
N ILE A 89 20.16 10.01 12.50
CA ILE A 89 19.14 10.83 11.86
C ILE A 89 19.31 10.81 10.34
N GLU A 90 20.55 10.86 9.86
CA GLU A 90 20.84 10.79 8.42
C GLU A 90 20.42 9.44 7.84
N ARG A 91 20.83 8.33 8.44
CA ARG A 91 20.40 6.97 8.03
C ARG A 91 18.89 6.79 8.10
N PHE A 92 18.25 7.29 9.16
CA PHE A 92 16.79 7.27 9.27
C PHE A 92 16.13 8.04 8.12
N SER A 93 16.66 9.24 7.79
CA SER A 93 16.16 10.04 6.66
C SER A 93 16.29 9.30 5.34
N GLU A 94 17.38 8.57 5.13
CA GLU A 94 17.57 7.74 3.93
C GLU A 94 16.52 6.62 3.83
N PHE A 95 16.22 5.91 4.93
CA PHE A 95 15.18 4.88 4.95
C PHE A 95 13.81 5.48 4.62
N VAL A 96 13.47 6.63 5.17
CA VAL A 96 12.20 7.32 4.88
C VAL A 96 12.15 7.77 3.42
N LEU A 97 13.27 8.22 2.85
CA LEU A 97 13.36 8.59 1.43
C LEU A 97 13.13 7.38 0.51
N TRP A 98 13.69 6.22 0.83
CA TRP A 98 13.44 4.97 0.11
C TRP A 98 11.97 4.54 0.20
N ALA A 99 11.37 4.68 1.38
CA ALA A 99 9.93 4.42 1.57
C ALA A 99 9.08 5.35 0.71
N LEU A 100 9.37 6.66 0.69
CA LEU A 100 8.72 7.64 -0.19
C LEU A 100 8.85 7.27 -1.66
N GLY A 101 10.05 6.86 -2.11
CA GLY A 101 10.29 6.39 -3.47
C GLY A 101 9.43 5.18 -3.82
N SER A 102 9.30 4.22 -2.90
CA SER A 102 8.45 3.04 -3.06
C SER A 102 6.96 3.41 -3.16
N LEU A 103 6.47 4.31 -2.30
CA LEU A 103 5.10 4.80 -2.34
C LEU A 103 4.80 5.56 -3.63
N ALA A 104 5.73 6.38 -4.10
CA ALA A 104 5.60 7.09 -5.38
C ALA A 104 5.52 6.10 -6.55
N LEU A 105 6.34 5.05 -6.56
CA LEU A 105 6.27 3.98 -7.55
C LEU A 105 4.92 3.25 -7.50
N GLN A 106 4.43 2.90 -6.31
CA GLN A 106 3.11 2.28 -6.15
C GLN A 106 1.99 3.17 -6.71
N LYS A 107 2.05 4.48 -6.46
CA LYS A 107 1.10 5.44 -7.01
C LYS A 107 1.10 5.48 -8.53
N ILE A 108 2.29 5.48 -9.14
CA ILE A 108 2.43 5.46 -10.61
C ILE A 108 1.88 4.15 -11.18
N LEU A 109 2.23 3.01 -10.58
CA LEU A 109 1.74 1.71 -11.01
C LEU A 109 0.22 1.60 -10.85
N LEU A 110 -0.34 2.11 -9.74
CA LEU A 110 -1.79 2.16 -9.54
C LEU A 110 -2.45 2.98 -10.64
N ALA A 111 -1.93 4.16 -10.97
CA ALA A 111 -2.45 4.99 -12.05
C ALA A 111 -2.44 4.27 -13.40
N ILE A 112 -1.37 3.52 -13.70
CA ILE A 112 -1.25 2.73 -14.94
C ILE A 112 -2.31 1.63 -15.00
N VAL A 113 -2.45 0.81 -13.93
CA VAL A 113 -3.38 -0.33 -13.95
C VAL A 113 -4.85 0.10 -13.80
N SER A 114 -5.11 1.31 -13.29
CA SER A 114 -6.46 1.90 -13.19
C SER A 114 -6.95 2.52 -14.49
N GLU A 115 -6.09 2.62 -15.50
CA GLU A 115 -6.45 3.16 -16.80
C GLU A 115 -7.58 2.37 -17.47
N THR A 116 -8.43 3.09 -18.21
CA THR A 116 -9.57 2.54 -18.95
C THR A 116 -9.18 1.36 -19.84
N MET A 117 -7.95 1.35 -20.36
CA MET A 117 -7.43 0.27 -21.20
C MET A 117 -7.45 -1.08 -20.46
N PHE A 118 -7.03 -1.11 -19.17
CA PHE A 118 -7.05 -2.34 -18.37
C PHE A 118 -8.47 -2.81 -18.08
N ASN A 119 -9.43 -1.91 -17.86
CA ASN A 119 -10.83 -2.26 -17.67
C ASN A 119 -11.43 -2.85 -18.96
N VAL A 120 -11.09 -2.32 -20.12
CA VAL A 120 -11.49 -2.85 -21.43
C VAL A 120 -10.89 -4.24 -21.65
N LEU A 121 -9.58 -4.42 -21.40
CA LEU A 121 -8.91 -5.72 -21.51
C LEU A 121 -9.52 -6.77 -20.57
N LEU A 122 -9.81 -6.39 -19.33
CA LEU A 122 -10.44 -7.27 -18.35
C LEU A 122 -11.85 -7.69 -18.81
N SER A 123 -12.64 -6.72 -19.30
CA SER A 123 -13.99 -6.99 -19.81
C SER A 123 -13.98 -7.87 -21.05
N ALA A 124 -13.05 -7.64 -21.97
CA ALA A 124 -12.86 -8.48 -23.16
C ALA A 124 -12.44 -9.91 -22.80
N ALA A 125 -11.47 -10.06 -21.89
CA ALA A 125 -11.05 -11.36 -21.40
C ALA A 125 -12.19 -12.11 -20.68
N ALA A 126 -12.99 -11.40 -19.88
CA ALA A 126 -14.17 -11.94 -19.22
C ALA A 126 -15.22 -12.43 -20.23
N ALA A 127 -15.49 -11.64 -21.28
CA ALA A 127 -16.43 -12.01 -22.34
C ALA A 127 -15.97 -13.28 -23.09
N VAL A 128 -14.70 -13.35 -23.49
CA VAL A 128 -14.12 -14.51 -24.17
C VAL A 128 -14.15 -15.75 -23.28
N ALA A 129 -13.79 -15.62 -22.00
CA ALA A 129 -13.87 -16.70 -21.03
C ALA A 129 -15.34 -17.14 -20.80
N GLY A 130 -16.27 -16.18 -20.71
CA GLY A 130 -17.70 -16.47 -20.60
C GLY A 130 -18.26 -17.25 -21.79
N VAL A 131 -17.94 -16.84 -23.00
CA VAL A 131 -18.31 -17.59 -24.21
C VAL A 131 -17.71 -19.02 -24.21
N SER A 132 -16.45 -19.16 -23.78
CA SER A 132 -15.77 -20.46 -23.72
C SER A 132 -16.42 -21.46 -22.75
N LEU A 133 -17.13 -20.97 -21.70
CA LEU A 133 -17.92 -21.81 -20.78
C LEU A 133 -19.07 -22.56 -21.51
N PHE A 134 -19.59 -21.98 -22.59
CA PHE A 134 -20.70 -22.58 -23.38
C PHE A 134 -20.21 -23.46 -24.54
N VAL A 135 -19.01 -23.24 -25.04
CA VAL A 135 -18.44 -24.00 -26.17
C VAL A 135 -18.07 -25.43 -25.78
N GLY A 136 -17.94 -25.76 -24.49
CA GLY A 136 -17.66 -27.14 -24.04
C GLY A 136 -16.22 -27.65 -24.26
N ASN A 137 -15.32 -26.84 -24.84
CA ASN A 137 -13.94 -27.19 -25.06
C ASN A 137 -13.08 -26.88 -23.81
N ARG A 138 -12.70 -27.93 -23.06
CA ARG A 138 -11.93 -27.77 -21.80
C ARG A 138 -10.56 -27.10 -22.00
N ARG A 139 -9.89 -27.30 -23.15
CA ARG A 139 -8.60 -26.65 -23.41
C ARG A 139 -8.76 -25.15 -23.63
N LEU A 140 -9.75 -24.77 -24.41
CA LEU A 140 -10.07 -23.37 -24.67
C LEU A 140 -10.48 -22.66 -23.37
N LEU A 141 -11.38 -23.28 -22.59
CA LEU A 141 -11.81 -22.74 -21.31
C LEU A 141 -10.65 -22.52 -20.33
N SER A 142 -9.76 -23.50 -20.19
CA SER A 142 -8.62 -23.34 -19.27
C SER A 142 -7.63 -22.26 -19.74
N ALA A 143 -7.44 -22.10 -21.05
CA ALA A 143 -6.58 -21.05 -21.59
C ALA A 143 -7.19 -19.65 -21.37
N THR A 144 -8.47 -19.46 -21.70
CA THR A 144 -9.17 -18.17 -21.54
C THR A 144 -9.31 -17.77 -20.07
N LEU A 145 -9.58 -18.71 -19.16
CA LEU A 145 -9.62 -18.44 -17.73
C LEU A 145 -8.24 -18.05 -17.17
N ARG A 146 -7.16 -18.66 -17.63
CA ARG A 146 -5.80 -18.24 -17.23
C ARG A 146 -5.51 -16.81 -17.64
N VAL A 147 -5.82 -16.45 -18.88
CA VAL A 147 -5.65 -15.08 -19.38
C VAL A 147 -6.48 -14.09 -18.56
N PHE A 148 -7.75 -14.41 -18.30
CA PHE A 148 -8.63 -13.58 -17.47
C PHE A 148 -8.06 -13.40 -16.05
N ILE A 149 -7.65 -14.48 -15.38
CA ILE A 149 -7.07 -14.44 -14.04
C ILE A 149 -5.79 -13.60 -14.02
N THR A 150 -4.92 -13.74 -15.04
CA THR A 150 -3.69 -12.96 -15.13
C THR A 150 -3.99 -11.46 -15.26
N ILE A 151 -4.93 -11.08 -16.14
CA ILE A 151 -5.33 -9.68 -16.32
C ILE A 151 -6.01 -9.14 -15.05
N ALA A 152 -6.90 -9.92 -14.43
CA ALA A 152 -7.54 -9.55 -13.17
C ALA A 152 -6.52 -9.37 -12.04
N PHE A 153 -5.55 -10.28 -11.93
CA PHE A 153 -4.47 -10.15 -10.96
C PHE A 153 -3.66 -8.87 -11.17
N LEU A 154 -3.21 -8.61 -12.40
CA LEU A 154 -2.47 -7.38 -12.72
C LEU A 154 -3.30 -6.13 -12.42
N ARG A 155 -4.61 -6.15 -12.72
CA ARG A 155 -5.50 -5.02 -12.49
C ARG A 155 -5.73 -4.71 -11.01
N PHE A 156 -5.84 -5.73 -10.17
CA PHE A 156 -6.23 -5.57 -8.77
C PHE A 156 -5.09 -5.80 -7.77
N SER A 157 -3.92 -6.30 -8.19
CA SER A 157 -2.83 -6.68 -7.29
C SER A 157 -2.38 -5.54 -6.37
N LEU A 158 -2.26 -4.32 -6.88
CA LEU A 158 -1.84 -3.17 -6.09
C LEU A 158 -2.91 -2.77 -5.07
N GLY A 159 -4.18 -2.74 -5.46
CA GLY A 159 -5.28 -2.50 -4.52
C GLY A 159 -5.33 -3.53 -3.40
N LEU A 160 -5.09 -4.81 -3.72
CA LEU A 160 -5.01 -5.87 -2.72
C LEU A 160 -3.83 -5.68 -1.75
N VAL A 161 -2.68 -5.23 -2.24
CA VAL A 161 -1.51 -4.92 -1.38
C VAL A 161 -1.84 -3.77 -0.43
N VAL A 162 -2.46 -2.69 -0.93
CA VAL A 162 -2.85 -1.54 -0.10
C VAL A 162 -3.84 -1.96 0.98
N ILE A 163 -4.88 -2.73 0.62
CA ILE A 163 -5.85 -3.26 1.59
C ILE A 163 -5.16 -4.16 2.64
N ALA A 164 -4.25 -5.02 2.20
CA ALA A 164 -3.52 -5.88 3.13
C ALA A 164 -2.66 -5.08 4.11
N ASN A 165 -2.00 -4.01 3.65
CA ASN A 165 -1.23 -3.11 4.51
C ASN A 165 -2.15 -2.38 5.49
N SER A 166 -3.24 -1.79 5.02
CA SER A 166 -4.23 -1.12 5.87
C SER A 166 -4.80 -2.07 6.95
N TRP A 167 -4.99 -3.34 6.60
CA TRP A 167 -5.44 -4.36 7.55
C TRP A 167 -4.39 -4.67 8.63
N VAL A 168 -3.13 -4.73 8.24
CA VAL A 168 -2.00 -4.90 9.18
C VAL A 168 -1.92 -3.70 10.11
N ASP A 169 -2.06 -2.49 9.59
CA ASP A 169 -2.05 -1.25 10.38
C ASP A 169 -3.16 -1.26 11.45
N THR A 170 -4.40 -1.57 11.06
CA THR A 170 -5.52 -1.62 12.00
C THR A 170 -5.40 -2.73 13.04
N LEU A 171 -4.82 -3.87 12.70
CA LEU A 171 -4.70 -5.00 13.63
C LEU A 171 -3.54 -4.88 14.62
N PHE A 172 -2.45 -4.20 14.24
CA PHE A 172 -1.21 -4.21 15.02
C PHE A 172 -0.77 -2.84 15.51
N LEU A 173 -1.18 -1.75 14.87
CA LEU A 173 -0.70 -0.41 15.19
C LEU A 173 -1.72 0.43 15.96
N ASP A 174 -3.02 0.24 15.75
CA ASP A 174 -4.08 1.02 16.42
C ASP A 174 -4.03 0.91 17.95
N GLU A 175 -3.77 -0.29 18.50
CA GLU A 175 -3.62 -0.46 19.95
C GLU A 175 -2.38 0.26 20.50
N ALA A 176 -1.27 0.22 19.77
CA ALA A 176 -0.03 0.87 20.18
C ALA A 176 -0.14 2.40 20.11
N ASP A 177 -0.83 2.93 19.10
CA ASP A 177 -1.06 4.37 18.94
C ASP A 177 -2.03 4.92 19.98
N GLN A 178 -3.10 4.20 20.31
CA GLN A 178 -4.01 4.59 21.39
C GLN A 178 -3.29 4.66 22.74
N GLN A 179 -2.45 3.68 23.05
CA GLN A 179 -1.66 3.69 24.29
C GLN A 179 -0.69 4.87 24.34
N ARG A 180 -0.06 5.23 23.22
CA ARG A 180 0.83 6.40 23.13
C ARG A 180 0.08 7.71 23.29
N HIS A 181 -1.09 7.85 22.69
CA HIS A 181 -1.94 9.03 22.84
C HIS A 181 -2.37 9.22 24.29
N ILE A 182 -2.83 8.19 24.96
CA ILE A 182 -3.21 8.22 26.38
C ILE A 182 -2.00 8.58 27.26
N ALA A 183 -0.82 8.01 26.97
CA ALA A 183 0.40 8.32 27.72
C ALA A 183 0.84 9.77 27.54
N MET A 184 0.72 10.33 26.32
CA MET A 184 1.03 11.73 26.06
C MET A 184 0.02 12.70 26.69
N GLU A 185 -1.28 12.38 26.67
CA GLU A 185 -2.30 13.18 27.34
C GLU A 185 -2.10 13.24 28.86
N ASN A 186 -1.80 12.10 29.47
CA ASN A 186 -1.49 12.02 30.90
C ASN A 186 -0.24 12.83 31.24
N PHE A 187 0.83 12.73 30.45
CA PHE A 187 2.04 13.52 30.66
C PHE A 187 1.81 15.02 30.49
N GLN A 188 0.97 15.46 29.55
CA GLN A 188 0.59 16.86 29.41
C GLN A 188 -0.31 17.34 30.57
N GLY A 189 -1.13 16.48 31.15
CA GLY A 189 -1.91 16.74 32.33
C GLY A 189 -1.03 17.04 33.56
N ASP A 190 -0.05 16.15 33.81
CA ASP A 190 0.91 16.26 34.92
C ASP A 190 1.81 17.51 34.85
N LEU A 191 2.07 18.02 33.62
CA LEU A 191 2.86 19.25 33.43
C LEU A 191 2.08 20.54 33.68
N ARG A 192 0.75 20.48 33.85
CA ARG A 192 -0.13 21.63 34.07
C ARG A 192 -0.53 21.83 35.53
N GLU A 193 -0.27 20.83 36.38
CA GLU A 193 -0.39 20.93 37.84
C GLU A 193 0.93 21.40 38.49
#